data_a7bc6add628528ad7113b80691075cca
#
_entry.id   a7bc6add628528ad7113b80691075cca
#
_cell.length_a   1.000
_cell.length_b   1.000
_cell.length_c   1.000
_cell.angle_alpha   90.00
_cell.angle_beta   90.00
_cell.angle_gamma   90.00
#
_symmetry.space_group_name_H-M   'P 1'
#
loop_
_entity.id
_entity.type
_entity.pdbx_description
1 polymer ?
#
loop_
_entity_poly.entity_id
_entity_poly.type
_entity_poly.pdbx_seq_one_letter_code
_entity_poly.pdbx_strand_id
1 'polypeptide(L)'
;MAAGGEPATAVAPLGAPFWRYLAVLVLFTLGNSTDAFLLLKASELGVSAALLPILWAALHVVKSATSIPAGAWSDRVGRRTMIAAGWLWYALVYLGFAFATDTWHAWALFLSYGLFFGLTEGVERALVADLVPASRRGLAFGWYNGVIGAAVLPASVAFGLMWDWKGSSFAFLVGAASACLAAVGLVLVRPVRTAGD
;
A
#
# COMPACT_ATOMS: atom_id res chain seq x y z
N MET A 1 -13.40 -30.21 45.88
CA MET A 1 -13.12 -30.25 44.43
C MET A 1 -12.59 -28.89 44.03
N ALA A 2 -11.29 -28.71 43.91
CA ALA A 2 -10.65 -27.48 43.48
C ALA A 2 -10.66 -27.47 41.94
N ALA A 3 -11.39 -26.53 41.34
CA ALA A 3 -11.32 -26.27 39.92
C ALA A 3 -9.93 -25.71 39.62
N GLY A 4 -9.09 -26.55 38.99
CA GLY A 4 -7.79 -26.10 38.46
C GLY A 4 -8.05 -25.10 37.35
N GLY A 5 -7.84 -23.82 37.67
CA GLY A 5 -7.76 -22.77 36.66
C GLY A 5 -6.55 -23.10 35.77
N GLU A 6 -6.81 -23.40 34.49
CA GLU A 6 -5.76 -23.44 33.47
C GLU A 6 -5.00 -22.13 33.50
N PRO A 7 -3.67 -22.12 33.57
CA PRO A 7 -2.90 -20.87 33.49
C PRO A 7 -3.24 -20.22 32.17
N ALA A 8 -3.69 -18.94 32.23
CA ALA A 8 -3.92 -18.11 31.06
C ALA A 8 -2.68 -18.22 30.16
N THR A 9 -2.81 -18.91 29.03
CA THR A 9 -1.71 -19.15 28.09
C THR A 9 -1.11 -17.79 27.72
N ALA A 10 0.14 -17.57 28.09
CA ALA A 10 0.85 -16.34 27.82
C ALA A 10 0.73 -16.04 26.33
N VAL A 11 0.07 -14.92 26.04
CA VAL A 11 -0.31 -14.58 24.68
C VAL A 11 0.95 -14.24 23.89
N ALA A 12 1.36 -15.12 22.96
CA ALA A 12 2.58 -14.98 22.17
C ALA A 12 2.70 -13.61 21.48
N PRO A 13 3.88 -12.97 21.48
CA PRO A 13 4.09 -11.67 20.82
C PRO A 13 3.92 -11.76 19.30
N LEU A 14 3.61 -10.63 18.63
CA LEU A 14 3.45 -10.57 17.17
C LEU A 14 4.73 -10.88 16.38
N GLY A 15 5.88 -10.92 17.05
CA GLY A 15 7.16 -11.26 16.45
C GLY A 15 7.84 -10.13 15.66
N ALA A 16 9.18 -10.23 15.58
CA ALA A 16 10.00 -9.21 14.88
C ALA A 16 9.70 -9.11 13.36
N PRO A 17 9.37 -10.19 12.64
CA PRO A 17 9.03 -10.09 11.21
C PRO A 17 7.82 -9.20 10.92
N PHE A 18 6.78 -9.28 11.77
CA PHE A 18 5.59 -8.44 11.65
C PHE A 18 5.95 -6.95 11.84
N TRP A 19 6.69 -6.60 12.89
CA TRP A 19 7.07 -5.22 13.17
C TRP A 19 8.00 -4.63 12.11
N ARG A 20 8.92 -5.42 11.56
CA ARG A 20 9.77 -4.99 10.44
C ARG A 20 8.95 -4.70 9.19
N TYR A 21 8.00 -5.57 8.85
CA TYR A 21 7.08 -5.33 7.74
C TYR A 21 6.27 -4.06 7.97
N LEU A 22 5.72 -3.88 9.17
CA LEU A 22 4.93 -2.71 9.53
C LEU A 22 5.73 -1.41 9.42
N ALA A 23 7.01 -1.41 9.83
CA ALA A 23 7.89 -0.25 9.70
C ALA A 23 8.12 0.13 8.22
N VAL A 24 8.34 -0.85 7.35
CA VAL A 24 8.49 -0.62 5.90
C VAL A 24 7.18 -0.15 5.27
N LEU A 25 6.05 -0.68 5.72
CA LEU A 25 4.72 -0.25 5.29
C LEU A 25 4.43 1.21 5.69
N VAL A 26 4.85 1.63 6.89
CA VAL A 26 4.77 3.05 7.30
C VAL A 26 5.57 3.93 6.36
N LEU A 27 6.79 3.54 6.00
CA LEU A 27 7.60 4.28 5.04
C LEU A 27 6.90 4.44 3.69
N PHE A 28 6.29 3.36 3.19
CA PHE A 28 5.46 3.42 1.98
C PHE A 28 4.27 4.36 2.16
N THR A 29 3.53 4.22 3.26
CA THR A 29 2.32 5.02 3.54
C THR A 29 2.64 6.51 3.71
N LEU A 30 3.79 6.87 4.28
CA LEU A 30 4.22 8.27 4.39
C LEU A 30 4.54 8.91 3.03
N GLY A 31 4.94 8.11 2.04
CA GLY A 31 5.07 8.57 0.65
C GLY A 31 3.77 8.49 -0.16
N ASN A 32 2.76 7.82 0.37
CA ASN A 32 1.47 7.61 -0.28
C ASN A 32 0.46 8.62 0.26
N SER A 33 0.16 9.66 -0.53
CA SER A 33 -0.89 10.63 -0.20
C SER A 33 -2.28 10.02 -0.33
N THR A 34 -3.28 10.74 0.15
CA THR A 34 -4.67 10.39 -0.16
C THR A 34 -4.94 10.46 -1.67
N ASP A 35 -5.76 9.54 -2.17
CA ASP A 35 -6.16 9.47 -3.59
C ASP A 35 -6.84 10.77 -4.10
N ALA A 36 -7.26 11.64 -3.17
CA ALA A 36 -7.80 12.95 -3.51
C ALA A 36 -6.80 13.83 -4.30
N PHE A 37 -5.50 13.71 -4.05
CA PHE A 37 -4.48 14.45 -4.82
C PHE A 37 -4.34 13.93 -6.25
N LEU A 38 -4.58 12.66 -6.50
CA LEU A 38 -4.65 12.11 -7.86
C LEU A 38 -5.85 12.68 -8.62
N LEU A 39 -7.03 12.79 -7.96
CA LEU A 39 -8.21 13.43 -8.56
C LEU A 39 -7.99 14.93 -8.79
N LEU A 40 -7.32 15.61 -7.86
CA LEU A 40 -6.94 17.01 -8.04
C LEU A 40 -6.02 17.17 -9.25
N LYS A 41 -5.00 16.31 -9.40
CA LYS A 41 -4.11 16.31 -10.56
C LYS A 41 -4.86 16.00 -11.85
N ALA A 42 -5.80 15.06 -11.86
CA ALA A 42 -6.63 14.79 -13.02
C ALA A 42 -7.45 16.02 -13.44
N SER A 43 -8.00 16.77 -12.46
CA SER A 43 -8.69 18.03 -12.72
C SER A 43 -7.76 19.10 -13.31
N GLU A 44 -6.52 19.25 -12.79
CA GLU A 44 -5.51 20.15 -13.37
C GLU A 44 -5.16 19.78 -14.82
N LEU A 45 -5.19 18.48 -15.17
CA LEU A 45 -4.94 17.95 -16.51
C LEU A 45 -6.16 18.08 -17.44
N GLY A 46 -7.24 18.72 -16.99
CA GLY A 46 -8.41 19.02 -17.80
C GLY A 46 -9.51 17.96 -17.78
N VAL A 47 -9.48 16.99 -16.84
CA VAL A 47 -10.62 16.11 -16.62
C VAL A 47 -11.73 16.91 -15.96
N SER A 48 -12.90 17.00 -16.60
CA SER A 48 -14.04 17.74 -16.05
C SER A 48 -14.55 17.12 -14.75
N ALA A 49 -15.08 17.93 -13.84
CA ALA A 49 -15.59 17.48 -12.55
C ALA A 49 -16.65 16.38 -12.68
N ALA A 50 -17.48 16.41 -13.74
CA ALA A 50 -18.47 15.38 -14.01
C ALA A 50 -17.85 14.01 -14.36
N LEU A 51 -16.63 13.96 -14.88
CA LEU A 51 -15.92 12.73 -15.24
C LEU A 51 -15.06 12.16 -14.11
N LEU A 52 -14.75 12.92 -13.04
CA LEU A 52 -13.96 12.43 -11.92
C LEU A 52 -14.58 11.20 -11.23
N PRO A 53 -15.90 11.13 -10.97
CA PRO A 53 -16.53 9.92 -10.44
C PRO A 53 -16.42 8.71 -11.39
N ILE A 54 -16.46 8.94 -12.70
CA ILE A 54 -16.32 7.87 -13.72
C ILE A 54 -14.88 7.37 -13.73
N LEU A 55 -13.89 8.26 -13.66
CA LEU A 55 -12.48 7.92 -13.56
C LEU A 55 -12.20 7.08 -12.29
N TRP A 56 -12.80 7.48 -11.18
CA TRP A 56 -12.73 6.74 -9.92
C TRP A 56 -13.38 5.35 -10.01
N ALA A 57 -14.55 5.25 -10.61
CA ALA A 57 -15.22 3.96 -10.84
C ALA A 57 -14.39 3.05 -11.75
N ALA A 58 -13.81 3.58 -12.81
CA ALA A 58 -12.96 2.82 -13.74
C ALA A 58 -11.72 2.24 -13.04
N LEU A 59 -11.06 3.01 -12.15
CA LEU A 59 -9.99 2.52 -11.28
C LEU A 59 -10.45 1.30 -10.46
N HIS A 60 -11.63 1.37 -9.84
CA HIS A 60 -12.16 0.28 -9.01
C HIS A 60 -12.52 -0.97 -9.83
N VAL A 61 -12.95 -0.81 -11.08
CA VAL A 61 -13.15 -1.93 -12.01
C VAL A 61 -11.82 -2.64 -12.29
N VAL A 62 -10.76 -1.89 -12.62
CA VAL A 62 -9.42 -2.46 -12.82
C VAL A 62 -8.92 -3.15 -11.55
N LYS A 63 -9.01 -2.49 -10.39
CA LYS A 63 -8.67 -3.06 -9.08
C LYS A 63 -9.37 -4.39 -8.86
N SER A 64 -10.69 -4.44 -9.03
CA SER A 64 -11.49 -5.66 -8.81
C SER A 64 -11.12 -6.78 -9.77
N ALA A 65 -10.96 -6.47 -11.07
CA ALA A 65 -10.61 -7.44 -12.08
C ALA A 65 -9.22 -8.05 -11.86
N THR A 66 -8.28 -7.29 -11.29
CA THR A 66 -6.90 -7.72 -11.09
C THR A 66 -6.64 -8.36 -9.73
N SER A 67 -7.49 -8.14 -8.73
CA SER A 67 -7.27 -8.63 -7.36
C SER A 67 -7.24 -10.17 -7.27
N ILE A 68 -8.15 -10.87 -7.95
CA ILE A 68 -8.21 -12.35 -7.91
C ILE A 68 -6.98 -12.98 -8.58
N PRO A 69 -6.64 -12.64 -9.85
CA PRO A 69 -5.44 -13.21 -10.48
C PRO A 69 -4.15 -12.81 -9.75
N ALA A 70 -4.07 -11.60 -9.17
CA ALA A 70 -2.91 -11.18 -8.39
C ALA A 70 -2.72 -12.02 -7.12
N GLY A 71 -3.81 -12.35 -6.41
CA GLY A 71 -3.77 -13.25 -5.26
C GLY A 71 -3.19 -14.62 -5.64
N ALA A 72 -3.75 -15.26 -6.66
CA ALA A 72 -3.28 -16.56 -7.16
C ALA A 72 -1.82 -16.50 -7.66
N TRP A 73 -1.40 -15.40 -8.25
CA TRP A 73 -0.02 -15.21 -8.71
C TRP A 73 0.94 -14.99 -7.53
N SER A 74 0.51 -14.25 -6.50
CA SER A 74 1.31 -14.02 -5.29
C SER A 74 1.65 -15.31 -4.54
N ASP A 75 0.78 -16.31 -4.59
CA ASP A 75 1.03 -17.64 -3.99
C ASP A 75 2.16 -18.40 -4.71
N ARG A 76 2.42 -18.11 -6.00
CA ARG A 76 3.50 -18.73 -6.81
C ARG A 76 4.82 -18.00 -6.71
N VAL A 77 4.80 -16.65 -6.85
CA VAL A 77 6.03 -15.84 -6.90
C VAL A 77 6.49 -15.35 -5.52
N GLY A 78 5.64 -15.52 -4.51
CA GLY A 78 5.86 -15.05 -3.15
C GLY A 78 5.25 -13.67 -2.90
N ARG A 79 4.56 -13.53 -1.76
CA ARG A 79 3.79 -12.33 -1.42
C ARG A 79 4.65 -11.06 -1.37
N ARG A 80 5.86 -11.16 -0.81
CA ARG A 80 6.78 -10.00 -0.71
C ARG A 80 7.22 -9.50 -2.07
N THR A 81 7.54 -10.42 -3.00
CA THR A 81 7.91 -10.09 -4.37
C THR A 81 6.78 -9.36 -5.07
N MET A 82 5.54 -9.86 -4.91
CA MET A 82 4.36 -9.25 -5.50
C MET A 82 4.11 -7.84 -4.95
N ILE A 83 4.21 -7.65 -3.62
CA ILE A 83 4.06 -6.34 -2.98
C ILE A 83 5.15 -5.38 -3.47
N ALA A 84 6.42 -5.81 -3.49
CA ALA A 84 7.51 -4.99 -3.98
C ALA A 84 7.30 -4.56 -5.45
N ALA A 85 6.88 -5.48 -6.30
CA ALA A 85 6.54 -5.18 -7.69
C ALA A 85 5.37 -4.19 -7.79
N GLY A 86 4.34 -4.34 -6.95
CA GLY A 86 3.22 -3.40 -6.88
C GLY A 86 3.65 -2.00 -6.41
N TRP A 87 4.53 -1.90 -5.41
CA TRP A 87 5.04 -0.61 -4.93
C TRP A 87 5.96 0.06 -5.97
N LEU A 88 6.74 -0.72 -6.73
CA LEU A 88 7.50 -0.17 -7.87
C LEU A 88 6.57 0.29 -8.99
N TRP A 89 5.48 -0.45 -9.25
CA TRP A 89 4.45 -0.02 -10.19
C TRP A 89 3.79 1.29 -9.76
N TYR A 90 3.45 1.41 -8.47
CA TYR A 90 2.98 2.66 -7.88
C TYR A 90 3.98 3.80 -8.11
N ALA A 91 5.27 3.57 -7.87
CA ALA A 91 6.31 4.57 -8.10
C ALA A 91 6.35 5.04 -9.57
N LEU A 92 6.18 4.12 -10.52
CA LEU A 92 6.10 4.45 -11.95
C LEU A 92 4.86 5.28 -12.28
N VAL A 93 3.70 4.97 -11.69
CA VAL A 93 2.48 5.76 -11.85
C VAL A 93 2.65 7.17 -11.31
N TYR A 94 3.23 7.31 -10.11
CA TYR A 94 3.50 8.61 -9.50
C TYR A 94 4.53 9.41 -10.31
N LEU A 95 5.55 8.75 -10.84
CA LEU A 95 6.49 9.36 -11.78
C LEU A 95 5.76 9.84 -13.04
N GLY A 96 4.84 9.04 -13.57
CA GLY A 96 3.98 9.42 -14.68
C GLY A 96 3.16 10.68 -14.37
N PHE A 97 2.53 10.76 -13.20
CA PHE A 97 1.77 11.95 -12.78
C PHE A 97 2.65 13.18 -12.60
N ALA A 98 3.92 13.03 -12.17
CA ALA A 98 4.85 14.14 -12.05
C ALA A 98 5.13 14.84 -13.40
N PHE A 99 5.06 14.10 -14.51
CA PHE A 99 5.34 14.61 -15.86
C PHE A 99 4.10 14.65 -16.76
N ALA A 100 2.91 14.33 -16.24
CA ALA A 100 1.67 14.36 -17.02
C ALA A 100 1.31 15.78 -17.43
N THR A 101 0.93 15.97 -18.71
CA THR A 101 0.58 17.25 -19.32
C THR A 101 -0.82 17.29 -19.93
N ASP A 102 -1.39 16.13 -20.23
CA ASP A 102 -2.62 16.01 -20.99
C ASP A 102 -3.68 15.18 -20.28
N THR A 103 -4.94 15.42 -20.61
CA THR A 103 -6.09 14.70 -20.04
C THR A 103 -6.01 13.18 -20.23
N TRP A 104 -5.49 12.69 -21.36
CA TRP A 104 -5.38 11.25 -21.61
C TRP A 104 -4.36 10.58 -20.68
N HIS A 105 -3.30 11.31 -20.25
CA HIS A 105 -2.37 10.84 -19.23
C HIS A 105 -3.08 10.55 -17.93
N ALA A 106 -4.02 11.43 -17.50
CA ALA A 106 -4.79 11.20 -16.28
C ALA A 106 -5.57 9.88 -16.34
N TRP A 107 -6.27 9.60 -17.46
CA TRP A 107 -7.00 8.35 -17.63
C TRP A 107 -6.08 7.12 -17.62
N ALA A 108 -5.01 7.14 -18.38
CA ALA A 108 -4.07 6.02 -18.45
C ALA A 108 -3.42 5.73 -17.09
N LEU A 109 -2.99 6.79 -16.37
CA LEU A 109 -2.35 6.65 -15.07
C LEU A 109 -3.33 6.22 -13.97
N PHE A 110 -4.57 6.70 -13.99
CA PHE A 110 -5.60 6.24 -13.05
C PHE A 110 -5.94 4.76 -13.22
N LEU A 111 -6.10 4.29 -14.45
CA LEU A 111 -6.32 2.87 -14.74
C LEU A 111 -5.12 2.03 -14.29
N SER A 112 -3.89 2.50 -14.56
CA SER A 112 -2.65 1.90 -14.08
C SER A 112 -2.55 1.88 -12.56
N TYR A 113 -3.07 2.90 -11.88
CA TYR A 113 -3.14 2.96 -10.42
C TYR A 113 -4.12 1.93 -9.85
N GLY A 114 -5.22 1.65 -10.54
CA GLY A 114 -6.12 0.54 -10.21
C GLY A 114 -5.40 -0.82 -10.19
N LEU A 115 -4.47 -1.04 -11.12
CA LEU A 115 -3.63 -2.23 -11.16
C LEU A 115 -2.74 -2.36 -9.91
N PHE A 116 -2.13 -1.26 -9.44
CA PHE A 116 -1.38 -1.25 -8.17
C PHE A 116 -2.22 -1.80 -7.01
N PHE A 117 -3.42 -1.29 -6.81
CA PHE A 117 -4.32 -1.77 -5.76
C PHE A 117 -4.65 -3.26 -5.91
N GLY A 118 -4.94 -3.70 -7.13
CA GLY A 118 -5.21 -5.11 -7.40
C GLY A 118 -4.04 -6.02 -7.06
N LEU A 119 -2.80 -5.57 -7.33
CA LEU A 119 -1.58 -6.33 -7.06
C LEU A 119 -1.21 -6.36 -5.56
N THR A 120 -1.57 -5.35 -4.78
CA THR A 120 -1.03 -5.18 -3.42
C THR A 120 -2.04 -5.41 -2.31
N GLU A 121 -3.24 -4.86 -2.36
CA GLU A 121 -4.13 -4.79 -1.19
C GLU A 121 -4.47 -6.16 -0.59
N GLY A 122 -4.87 -7.13 -1.40
CA GLY A 122 -5.17 -8.48 -0.95
C GLY A 122 -3.92 -9.22 -0.50
N VAL A 123 -2.81 -9.03 -1.21
CA VAL A 123 -1.53 -9.71 -0.95
C VAL A 123 -0.87 -9.19 0.33
N GLU A 124 -0.97 -7.89 0.63
CA GLU A 124 -0.50 -7.29 1.88
C GLU A 124 -1.23 -7.87 3.10
N ARG A 125 -2.56 -7.95 3.01
CA ARG A 125 -3.37 -8.59 4.06
C ARG A 125 -3.01 -10.06 4.25
N ALA A 126 -2.78 -10.77 3.16
CA ALA A 126 -2.35 -12.16 3.21
C ALA A 126 -0.96 -12.29 3.86
N LEU A 127 -0.01 -11.39 3.53
CA LEU A 127 1.30 -11.36 4.18
C LEU A 127 1.19 -11.09 5.69
N VAL A 128 0.34 -10.16 6.12
CA VAL A 128 0.06 -9.92 7.56
C VAL A 128 -0.40 -11.20 8.25
N ALA A 129 -1.33 -11.94 7.62
CA ALA A 129 -1.83 -13.19 8.17
C ALA A 129 -0.76 -14.30 8.28
N ASP A 130 0.23 -14.30 7.37
CA ASP A 130 1.34 -15.26 7.38
C ASP A 130 2.43 -14.93 8.40
N LEU A 131 2.57 -13.67 8.77
CA LEU A 131 3.61 -13.21 9.69
C LEU A 131 3.27 -13.48 11.16
N VAL A 132 2.03 -13.89 11.48
CA VAL A 132 1.54 -14.06 12.84
C VAL A 132 0.76 -15.36 13.01
N PRO A 133 0.74 -15.96 14.23
CA PRO A 133 -0.10 -17.11 14.54
C PRO A 133 -1.59 -16.81 14.32
N ALA A 134 -2.38 -17.82 13.97
CA ALA A 134 -3.82 -17.68 13.70
C ALA A 134 -4.59 -16.99 14.86
N SER A 135 -4.23 -17.29 16.10
CA SER A 135 -4.81 -16.68 17.31
C SER A 135 -4.55 -15.19 17.46
N ARG A 136 -3.60 -14.61 16.69
CA ARG A 136 -3.16 -13.23 16.76
C ARG A 136 -3.52 -12.39 15.54
N ARG A 137 -4.13 -12.98 14.53
CA ARG A 137 -4.49 -12.28 13.29
C ARG A 137 -5.34 -11.05 13.53
N GLY A 138 -6.34 -11.12 14.44
CA GLY A 138 -7.18 -9.96 14.77
C GLY A 138 -6.37 -8.77 15.30
N LEU A 139 -5.44 -9.02 16.24
CA LEU A 139 -4.56 -7.98 16.77
C LEU A 139 -3.60 -7.44 15.71
N ALA A 140 -3.03 -8.31 14.87
CA ALA A 140 -2.14 -7.90 13.77
C ALA A 140 -2.86 -7.02 12.76
N PHE A 141 -4.10 -7.36 12.36
CA PHE A 141 -4.91 -6.50 11.50
C PHE A 141 -5.31 -5.20 12.17
N GLY A 142 -5.55 -5.19 13.49
CA GLY A 142 -5.76 -3.97 14.26
C GLY A 142 -4.56 -3.02 14.15
N TRP A 143 -3.35 -3.52 14.40
CA TRP A 143 -2.11 -2.75 14.24
C TRP A 143 -1.87 -2.31 12.80
N TYR A 144 -2.05 -3.21 11.81
CA TYR A 144 -1.89 -2.92 10.40
C TYR A 144 -2.78 -1.74 9.97
N ASN A 145 -4.09 -1.82 10.23
CA ASN A 145 -5.03 -0.75 9.85
C ASN A 145 -4.83 0.52 10.68
N GLY A 146 -4.56 0.40 12.00
CA GLY A 146 -4.34 1.54 12.88
C GLY A 146 -3.12 2.36 12.49
N VAL A 147 -2.00 1.69 12.15
CA VAL A 147 -0.77 2.37 11.74
C VAL A 147 -0.92 3.03 10.38
N ILE A 148 -1.57 2.36 9.39
CA ILE A 148 -1.88 2.97 8.09
C ILE A 148 -2.75 4.21 8.30
N GLY A 149 -3.86 4.08 9.04
CA GLY A 149 -4.78 5.19 9.29
C GLY A 149 -4.09 6.38 9.99
N ALA A 150 -3.21 6.11 10.97
CA ALA A 150 -2.45 7.14 11.64
C ALA A 150 -1.38 7.80 10.74
N ALA A 151 -0.80 7.06 9.80
CA ALA A 151 0.23 7.56 8.88
C ALA A 151 -0.35 8.35 7.70
N VAL A 152 -1.56 8.04 7.24
CA VAL A 152 -2.20 8.69 6.07
C VAL A 152 -2.43 10.19 6.33
N LEU A 153 -2.83 10.60 7.54
CA LEU A 153 -3.06 12.02 7.85
C LEU A 153 -1.78 12.85 7.70
N PRO A 154 -0.67 12.57 8.42
CA PRO A 154 0.56 13.33 8.25
C PRO A 154 1.13 13.22 6.83
N ALA A 155 0.99 12.06 6.16
CA ALA A 155 1.40 11.89 4.78
C ALA A 155 0.66 12.84 3.84
N SER A 156 -0.67 12.94 3.98
CA SER A 156 -1.50 13.82 3.15
C SER A 156 -1.20 15.29 3.40
N VAL A 157 -0.99 15.68 4.66
CA VAL A 157 -0.58 17.07 5.01
C VAL A 157 0.78 17.38 4.39
N ALA A 158 1.76 16.50 4.55
CA ALA A 158 3.10 16.70 3.99
C ALA A 158 3.04 16.79 2.44
N PHE A 159 2.25 15.94 1.79
CA PHE A 159 2.06 15.96 0.33
C PHE A 159 1.43 17.27 -0.13
N GLY A 160 0.38 17.76 0.57
CA GLY A 160 -0.24 19.04 0.28
C GLY A 160 0.73 20.22 0.44
N LEU A 161 1.51 20.24 1.53
CA LEU A 161 2.53 21.28 1.74
C LEU A 161 3.62 21.26 0.65
N MET A 162 4.05 20.06 0.20
CA MET A 162 5.00 19.95 -0.91
C MET A 162 4.39 20.42 -2.23
N TRP A 163 3.10 20.14 -2.45
CA TRP A 163 2.35 20.60 -3.62
C TRP A 163 2.27 22.13 -3.65
N ASP A 164 1.90 22.76 -2.53
CA ASP A 164 1.82 24.23 -2.42
C ASP A 164 3.19 24.90 -2.54
N TRP A 165 4.24 24.27 -2.01
CA TRP A 165 5.59 24.86 -2.00
C TRP A 165 6.32 24.76 -3.34
N LYS A 166 6.31 23.60 -4.00
CA LYS A 166 7.08 23.31 -5.23
C LYS A 166 6.26 22.74 -6.39
N GLY A 167 4.94 22.70 -6.23
CA GLY A 167 4.02 22.18 -7.25
C GLY A 167 3.80 20.66 -7.20
N SER A 168 2.77 20.22 -7.92
CA SER A 168 2.33 18.83 -7.96
C SER A 168 3.44 17.87 -8.39
N SER A 169 4.25 18.23 -9.41
CA SER A 169 5.34 17.37 -9.90
C SER A 169 6.33 17.00 -8.81
N PHE A 170 6.72 17.98 -7.96
CA PHE A 170 7.64 17.71 -6.86
C PHE A 170 7.03 16.74 -5.82
N ALA A 171 5.77 16.96 -5.43
CA ALA A 171 5.09 16.08 -4.49
C ALA A 171 5.00 14.63 -5.00
N PHE A 172 4.65 14.44 -6.28
CA PHE A 172 4.62 13.13 -6.91
C PHE A 172 6.00 12.47 -7.01
N LEU A 173 7.07 13.23 -7.29
CA LEU A 173 8.44 12.70 -7.31
C LEU A 173 8.87 12.19 -5.93
N VAL A 174 8.55 12.92 -4.86
CA VAL A 174 8.85 12.50 -3.49
C VAL A 174 8.07 11.22 -3.14
N GLY A 175 6.79 11.14 -3.50
CA GLY A 175 5.97 9.93 -3.33
C GLY A 175 6.54 8.72 -4.07
N ALA A 176 6.95 8.90 -5.33
CA ALA A 176 7.61 7.85 -6.12
C ALA A 176 8.93 7.37 -5.48
N ALA A 177 9.78 8.30 -5.02
CA ALA A 177 11.02 7.96 -4.34
C ALA A 177 10.78 7.19 -3.04
N SER A 178 9.79 7.60 -2.23
CA SER A 178 9.40 6.90 -1.01
C SER A 178 8.92 5.47 -1.28
N ALA A 179 8.13 5.26 -2.32
CA ALA A 179 7.67 3.94 -2.73
C ALA A 179 8.82 3.04 -3.19
N CYS A 180 9.78 3.58 -3.95
CA CYS A 180 11.00 2.85 -4.33
C CYS A 180 11.81 2.43 -3.09
N LEU A 181 12.03 3.35 -2.13
CA LEU A 181 12.74 3.06 -0.90
C LEU A 181 12.03 1.99 -0.07
N ALA A 182 10.71 2.06 0.02
CA ALA A 182 9.91 1.05 0.71
C ALA A 182 9.99 -0.31 0.03
N ALA A 183 9.94 -0.37 -1.31
CA ALA A 183 10.10 -1.62 -2.06
C ALA A 183 11.46 -2.26 -1.82
N VAL A 184 12.54 -1.48 -1.84
CA VAL A 184 13.90 -1.95 -1.48
C VAL A 184 13.93 -2.44 -0.03
N GLY A 185 13.37 -1.66 0.90
CA GLY A 185 13.28 -2.03 2.32
C GLY A 185 12.56 -3.36 2.53
N LEU A 186 11.46 -3.60 1.80
CA LEU A 186 10.68 -4.83 1.88
C LEU A 186 11.50 -6.06 1.43
N VAL A 187 12.30 -5.91 0.38
CA VAL A 187 13.18 -6.99 -0.13
C VAL A 187 14.32 -7.28 0.84
N LEU A 188 14.89 -6.25 1.46
CA LEU A 188 16.00 -6.39 2.42
C LEU A 188 15.57 -6.97 3.77
N VAL A 189 14.31 -6.81 4.17
CA VAL A 189 13.75 -7.45 5.37
C VAL A 189 13.63 -8.95 5.12
N ARG A 190 14.69 -9.71 5.45
CA ARG A 190 14.73 -11.18 5.28
C ARG A 190 13.61 -11.85 6.09
N PRO A 191 12.96 -12.89 5.54
CA PRO A 191 12.13 -13.77 6.33
C PRO A 191 12.99 -14.41 7.43
N VAL A 192 12.54 -14.38 8.67
CA VAL A 192 13.12 -15.25 9.70
C VAL A 192 12.74 -16.67 9.28
N ARG A 193 13.73 -17.49 8.92
CA ARG A 193 13.51 -18.94 8.74
C ARG A 193 12.92 -19.46 10.05
N THR A 194 11.70 -19.91 10.02
CA THR A 194 11.18 -20.76 11.08
C THR A 194 12.03 -22.03 11.06
N ALA A 195 12.68 -22.34 12.18
CA ALA A 195 13.39 -23.58 12.36
C ALA A 195 12.34 -24.73 12.34
N GLY A 196 12.13 -25.32 11.20
CA GLY A 196 11.10 -26.36 11.01
C GLY A 196 10.91 -26.84 9.58
N ASP A 197 11.81 -26.46 8.62
CA ASP A 197 11.89 -27.07 7.27
C ASP A 197 13.22 -27.82 7.12
#